data_25c8de20a467c1a04eb62ac935285dc9
#
_entry.id   25c8de20a467c1a04eb62ac935285dc9
#
_cell.length_a   1.000
_cell.length_b   1.000
_cell.length_c   1.000
_cell.angle_alpha   90.00
_cell.angle_beta   90.00
_cell.angle_gamma   90.00
#
_symmetry.space_group_name_H-M   'P 1'
#
loop_
_entity.id
_entity.type
_entity.pdbx_description
1 polymer ?
#
loop_
_entity_poly.entity_id
_entity_poly.type
_entity_poly.pdbx_seq_one_letter_code
_entity_poly.pdbx_strand_id
1 'polypeptide(L)'
;MKNFWKKYHKWVGLFFSFFILMFCFSGIVLNHRTLFSKAEVSRNWMPKSYHYKNWNNGIIKGTLRLPDGKILAYGNAGVWKTDSCFATFADFNRGLAEGIDNRKISNIVRVANNDIWCAGLYSIYLLNHDSWKEYPIAGNDERISDITQRGDTLVILTRSYLYTGVSPYDEFRKTELKTPENYSPKTSLFRTIWLLHSGELFGTPGKLAVDFLGVVLIVLSATGIIYTLLPPFI
;
A
#
# COMPACT_ATOMS: atom_id res chain seq x y z
N MET A 1 -27.10 27.08 35.87
CA MET A 1 -26.91 25.85 35.07
C MET A 1 -26.51 26.10 33.60
N LYS A 2 -27.20 26.94 32.82
CA LYS A 2 -26.83 27.20 31.38
C LYS A 2 -25.40 27.65 31.14
N ASN A 3 -24.83 28.51 32.02
CA ASN A 3 -23.45 29.02 31.88
C ASN A 3 -22.38 27.98 32.23
N PHE A 4 -22.69 27.05 33.12
CA PHE A 4 -21.82 25.93 33.47
C PHE A 4 -21.64 25.00 32.28
N TRP A 5 -22.75 24.54 31.64
CA TRP A 5 -22.72 23.68 30.49
C TRP A 5 -22.01 24.33 29.25
N LYS A 6 -22.21 25.64 29.02
CA LYS A 6 -21.52 26.38 27.98
C LYS A 6 -20.00 26.40 28.19
N LYS A 7 -19.55 26.63 29.43
CA LYS A 7 -18.12 26.66 29.79
C LYS A 7 -17.47 25.28 29.56
N TYR A 8 -18.10 24.21 30.05
CA TYR A 8 -17.56 22.86 29.87
C TYR A 8 -17.59 22.43 28.41
N HIS A 9 -18.68 22.66 27.69
CA HIS A 9 -18.77 22.38 26.27
C HIS A 9 -17.68 23.09 25.48
N LYS A 10 -17.38 24.34 25.79
CA LYS A 10 -16.30 25.09 25.15
C LYS A 10 -14.92 24.42 25.31
N TRP A 11 -14.54 24.05 26.53
CA TRP A 11 -13.23 23.46 26.79
C TRP A 11 -13.12 22.00 26.32
N VAL A 12 -14.17 21.23 26.52
CA VAL A 12 -14.25 19.86 26.01
C VAL A 12 -14.23 19.87 24.47
N GLY A 13 -15.00 20.78 23.86
CA GLY A 13 -15.00 20.96 22.40
C GLY A 13 -13.62 21.33 21.86
N LEU A 14 -12.91 22.27 22.50
CA LEU A 14 -11.56 22.65 22.13
C LEU A 14 -10.58 21.47 22.21
N PHE A 15 -10.65 20.69 23.27
CA PHE A 15 -9.81 19.48 23.43
C PHE A 15 -10.08 18.46 22.33
N PHE A 16 -11.35 18.14 22.06
CA PHE A 16 -11.71 17.15 21.04
C PHE A 16 -11.53 17.67 19.61
N SER A 17 -11.58 18.99 19.37
CA SER A 17 -11.31 19.57 18.05
C SER A 17 -9.94 19.18 17.52
N PHE A 18 -8.92 19.06 18.39
CA PHE A 18 -7.60 18.58 18.00
C PHE A 18 -7.64 17.15 17.41
N PHE A 19 -8.35 16.25 18.08
CA PHE A 19 -8.50 14.87 17.58
C PHE A 19 -9.33 14.80 16.30
N ILE A 20 -10.38 15.61 16.18
CA ILE A 20 -11.19 15.69 14.97
C ILE A 20 -10.31 16.14 13.79
N LEU A 21 -9.52 17.19 13.96
CA LEU A 21 -8.57 17.66 12.93
C LEU A 21 -7.60 16.55 12.53
N MET A 22 -7.00 15.87 13.50
CA MET A 22 -6.07 14.77 13.25
C MET A 22 -6.75 13.63 12.45
N PHE A 23 -7.94 13.20 12.85
CA PHE A 23 -8.65 12.10 12.19
C PHE A 23 -9.13 12.48 10.79
N CYS A 24 -9.67 13.68 10.60
CA CYS A 24 -10.11 14.14 9.28
C CYS A 24 -8.92 14.25 8.33
N PHE A 25 -7.82 14.87 8.77
CA PHE A 25 -6.62 15.00 7.95
C PHE A 25 -6.03 13.64 7.58
N SER A 26 -5.86 12.75 8.55
CA SER A 26 -5.35 11.40 8.29
C SER A 26 -6.30 10.58 7.41
N GLY A 27 -7.61 10.74 7.56
CA GLY A 27 -8.61 10.09 6.72
C GLY A 27 -8.50 10.49 5.25
N ILE A 28 -8.36 11.79 4.97
CA ILE A 28 -8.13 12.31 3.61
C ILE A 28 -6.84 11.73 3.01
N VAL A 29 -5.73 11.75 3.76
CA VAL A 29 -4.46 11.17 3.32
C VAL A 29 -4.59 9.68 2.98
N LEU A 30 -5.30 8.91 3.80
CA LEU A 30 -5.52 7.47 3.58
C LEU A 30 -6.39 7.19 2.35
N ASN A 31 -7.37 8.05 2.05
CA ASN A 31 -8.21 7.92 0.85
C ASN A 31 -7.43 8.21 -0.44
N HIS A 32 -6.39 9.04 -0.37
CA HIS A 32 -5.56 9.44 -1.51
C HIS A 32 -4.17 8.81 -1.48
N ARG A 33 -4.10 7.51 -1.22
CA ARG A 33 -2.85 6.76 -1.08
C ARG A 33 -1.85 7.00 -2.21
N THR A 34 -2.30 7.07 -3.45
CA THR A 34 -1.42 7.24 -4.63
C THR A 34 -0.66 8.57 -4.60
N LEU A 35 -1.26 9.64 -4.07
CA LEU A 35 -0.63 10.95 -3.94
C LEU A 35 0.48 10.95 -2.88
N PHE A 36 0.31 10.17 -1.81
CA PHE A 36 1.21 10.15 -0.66
C PHE A 36 2.12 8.92 -0.62
N SER A 37 2.05 8.03 -1.61
CA SER A 37 2.78 6.75 -1.62
C SER A 37 4.29 6.88 -1.68
N LYS A 38 4.82 8.03 -2.13
CA LYS A 38 6.25 8.34 -2.14
C LYS A 38 6.74 9.03 -0.87
N ALA A 39 5.83 9.52 -0.02
CA ALA A 39 6.19 10.18 1.23
C ALA A 39 6.63 9.15 2.26
N GLU A 40 7.80 9.36 2.84
CA GLU A 40 8.41 8.46 3.81
C GLU A 40 8.66 9.18 5.14
N VAL A 41 8.45 8.47 6.24
CA VAL A 41 8.70 8.97 7.59
C VAL A 41 9.74 8.08 8.26
N SER A 42 10.74 8.70 8.90
CA SER A 42 11.74 7.95 9.64
C SER A 42 11.12 7.24 10.85
N ARG A 43 11.43 5.95 11.02
CA ARG A 43 11.01 5.18 12.20
C ARG A 43 11.54 5.71 13.51
N ASN A 44 12.63 6.50 13.47
CA ASN A 44 13.20 7.13 14.65
C ASN A 44 12.25 8.13 15.31
N TRP A 45 11.24 8.61 14.59
CA TRP A 45 10.20 9.50 15.10
C TRP A 45 9.05 8.76 15.78
N MET A 46 9.04 7.42 15.66
CA MET A 46 7.99 6.57 16.23
C MET A 46 8.41 6.05 17.61
N PRO A 47 7.46 5.64 18.47
CA PRO A 47 7.75 4.95 19.71
C PRO A 47 8.61 3.69 19.48
N LYS A 48 9.46 3.33 20.44
CA LYS A 48 10.38 2.17 20.33
C LYS A 48 9.69 0.85 19.96
N SER A 49 8.42 0.68 20.32
CA SER A 49 7.62 -0.49 19.96
C SER A 49 7.40 -0.64 18.45
N TYR A 50 7.54 0.43 17.66
CA TYR A 50 7.45 0.44 16.21
C TYR A 50 8.80 0.35 15.51
N HIS A 51 9.91 0.37 16.26
CA HIS A 51 11.22 0.10 15.69
C HIS A 51 11.37 -1.40 15.45
N TYR A 52 12.00 -1.76 14.33
CA TYR A 52 12.33 -3.15 14.10
C TYR A 52 13.45 -3.59 15.05
N LYS A 53 13.34 -4.81 15.57
CA LYS A 53 14.44 -5.44 16.34
C LYS A 53 15.64 -5.71 15.43
N ASN A 54 15.35 -6.05 14.18
CA ASN A 54 16.32 -6.14 13.09
C ASN A 54 15.63 -5.71 11.79
N TRP A 55 16.40 -5.43 10.75
CA TRP A 55 15.86 -4.96 9.47
C TRP A 55 14.99 -6.01 8.76
N ASN A 56 15.18 -7.30 9.04
CA ASN A 56 14.40 -8.39 8.45
C ASN A 56 12.97 -8.50 9.02
N ASN A 57 12.66 -7.86 10.13
CA ASN A 57 11.37 -8.00 10.79
C ASN A 57 10.21 -7.49 9.92
N GLY A 58 9.50 -8.42 9.27
CA GLY A 58 8.38 -8.13 8.35
C GLY A 58 8.75 -7.50 7.01
N ILE A 59 10.05 -7.40 6.69
CA ILE A 59 10.54 -6.80 5.44
C ILE A 59 10.73 -7.87 4.38
N ILE A 60 11.44 -8.95 4.69
CA ILE A 60 11.70 -10.07 3.77
C ILE A 60 10.52 -11.05 3.81
N LYS A 61 10.02 -11.41 2.64
CA LYS A 61 8.94 -12.40 2.46
C LYS A 61 9.43 -13.68 1.80
N GLY A 62 10.46 -13.59 0.98
CA GLY A 62 11.00 -14.74 0.29
C GLY A 62 12.39 -14.50 -0.25
N THR A 63 12.95 -15.55 -0.81
CA THR A 63 14.28 -15.54 -1.41
C THR A 63 14.29 -16.29 -2.74
N LEU A 64 15.15 -15.87 -3.66
CA LEU A 64 15.45 -16.58 -4.91
C LEU A 64 16.97 -16.74 -5.05
N ARG A 65 17.46 -17.97 -5.23
CA ARG A 65 18.88 -18.22 -5.50
C ARG A 65 19.19 -17.98 -6.98
N LEU A 66 20.20 -17.17 -7.23
CA LEU A 66 20.73 -16.87 -8.54
C LEU A 66 21.70 -17.97 -9.03
N PRO A 67 21.95 -18.10 -10.35
CA PRO A 67 22.91 -19.06 -10.89
C PRO A 67 24.37 -18.86 -10.39
N ASP A 68 24.73 -17.61 -10.08
CA ASP A 68 26.04 -17.24 -9.53
C ASP A 68 26.21 -17.58 -8.03
N GLY A 69 25.22 -18.23 -7.43
CA GLY A 69 25.21 -18.62 -6.02
C GLY A 69 24.75 -17.52 -5.05
N LYS A 70 24.59 -16.28 -5.52
CA LYS A 70 23.98 -15.18 -4.74
C LYS A 70 22.49 -15.39 -4.53
N ILE A 71 21.91 -14.67 -3.60
CA ILE A 71 20.50 -14.77 -3.26
C ILE A 71 19.85 -13.40 -3.37
N LEU A 72 18.70 -13.34 -4.00
CA LEU A 72 17.79 -12.19 -3.91
C LEU A 72 16.84 -12.41 -2.75
N ALA A 73 16.89 -11.54 -1.75
CA ALA A 73 15.91 -11.45 -0.67
C ALA A 73 14.91 -10.36 -1.01
N TYR A 74 13.62 -10.65 -1.01
CA TYR A 74 12.59 -9.71 -1.47
C TYR A 74 11.40 -9.61 -0.51
N GLY A 75 10.68 -8.51 -0.60
CA GLY A 75 9.49 -8.33 0.22
C GLY A 75 9.00 -6.89 0.29
N ASN A 76 8.65 -6.43 1.50
CA ASN A 76 8.01 -5.14 1.70
C ASN A 76 8.91 -3.92 1.42
N ALA A 77 10.23 -4.08 1.45
CA ALA A 77 11.19 -3.01 1.16
C ALA A 77 11.94 -3.21 -0.17
N GLY A 78 11.33 -3.95 -1.12
CA GLY A 78 11.92 -4.22 -2.42
C GLY A 78 12.79 -5.47 -2.44
N VAL A 79 13.90 -5.39 -3.19
CA VAL A 79 14.83 -6.50 -3.43
C VAL A 79 16.21 -6.16 -2.90
N TRP A 80 16.83 -7.14 -2.25
CA TRP A 80 18.17 -7.04 -1.69
C TRP A 80 19.01 -8.22 -2.17
N LYS A 81 20.23 -7.96 -2.63
CA LYS A 81 21.16 -9.00 -3.05
C LYS A 81 22.08 -9.37 -1.90
N THR A 82 22.22 -10.66 -1.61
CA THR A 82 23.00 -11.17 -0.48
C THR A 82 23.85 -12.37 -0.90
N ASP A 83 24.84 -12.69 -0.08
CA ASP A 83 25.64 -13.92 -0.21
C ASP A 83 24.88 -15.14 0.32
N SER A 84 25.44 -16.34 0.11
CA SER A 84 24.84 -17.60 0.55
C SER A 84 24.73 -17.76 2.07
N CYS A 85 25.45 -16.93 2.84
CA CYS A 85 25.47 -16.95 4.30
C CYS A 85 24.59 -15.84 4.90
N PHE A 86 23.95 -15.01 4.08
CA PHE A 86 23.16 -13.84 4.51
C PHE A 86 23.96 -12.85 5.39
N ALA A 87 25.28 -12.76 5.17
CA ALA A 87 26.18 -11.93 5.97
C ALA A 87 26.15 -10.46 5.53
N THR A 88 25.98 -10.22 4.23
CA THR A 88 25.97 -8.87 3.65
C THR A 88 24.73 -8.66 2.77
N PHE A 89 24.19 -7.45 2.78
CA PHE A 89 23.05 -7.10 1.95
C PHE A 89 23.34 -5.83 1.17
N ALA A 90 23.18 -5.89 -0.14
CA ALA A 90 23.29 -4.77 -1.03
C ALA A 90 21.90 -4.40 -1.59
N ASP A 91 21.61 -3.11 -1.69
CA ASP A 91 20.40 -2.60 -2.34
C ASP A 91 20.37 -3.06 -3.80
N PHE A 92 19.24 -3.62 -4.22
CA PHE A 92 19.02 -4.13 -5.57
C PHE A 92 17.70 -3.64 -6.17
N ASN A 93 17.34 -2.39 -5.83
CA ASN A 93 16.05 -1.79 -6.19
C ASN A 93 16.10 -0.92 -7.45
N ARG A 94 17.24 -0.80 -8.12
CA ARG A 94 17.38 0.04 -9.31
C ARG A 94 16.38 -0.34 -10.40
N GLY A 95 15.54 0.61 -10.81
CA GLY A 95 14.48 0.41 -11.80
C GLY A 95 13.12 -0.01 -11.23
N LEU A 96 13.02 -0.33 -9.94
CA LEU A 96 11.73 -0.50 -9.28
C LEU A 96 11.06 0.85 -8.98
N ALA A 97 9.75 0.81 -8.72
CA ALA A 97 8.98 2.00 -8.35
C ALA A 97 9.56 2.71 -7.12
N GLU A 98 9.51 4.03 -7.12
CA GLU A 98 9.96 4.87 -6.01
C GLU A 98 9.00 4.82 -4.83
N GLY A 99 9.55 4.94 -3.61
CA GLY A 99 8.83 4.91 -2.34
C GLY A 99 8.68 3.49 -1.77
N ILE A 100 8.86 3.34 -0.46
CA ILE A 100 8.81 2.04 0.25
C ILE A 100 7.47 1.34 0.00
N ASP A 101 6.37 2.08 -0.03
CA ASP A 101 5.05 1.50 -0.27
C ASP A 101 4.87 0.96 -1.69
N ASN A 102 5.53 1.55 -2.68
CA ASN A 102 5.39 1.18 -4.08
C ASN A 102 6.32 0.05 -4.52
N ARG A 103 7.51 -0.07 -3.89
CA ARG A 103 8.51 -1.10 -4.23
C ARG A 103 8.28 -2.44 -3.51
N LYS A 104 7.07 -2.67 -2.97
CA LYS A 104 6.72 -3.97 -2.37
C LYS A 104 6.68 -5.05 -3.44
N ILE A 105 7.46 -6.12 -3.22
CA ILE A 105 7.51 -7.28 -4.11
C ILE A 105 6.74 -8.42 -3.47
N SER A 106 5.79 -8.99 -4.22
CA SER A 106 5.01 -10.15 -3.79
C SER A 106 5.78 -11.45 -3.98
N ASN A 107 6.39 -11.62 -5.15
CA ASN A 107 7.18 -12.80 -5.47
C ASN A 107 8.21 -12.52 -6.56
N ILE A 108 9.26 -13.36 -6.64
CA ILE A 108 10.25 -13.39 -7.74
C ILE A 108 10.32 -14.82 -8.27
N VAL A 109 10.30 -14.95 -9.60
CA VAL A 109 10.40 -16.24 -10.28
C VAL A 109 11.48 -16.22 -11.35
N ARG A 110 12.08 -17.38 -11.60
CA ARG A 110 13.01 -17.60 -12.72
C ARG A 110 12.34 -18.52 -13.72
N VAL A 111 12.18 -18.05 -14.95
CA VAL A 111 11.55 -18.82 -16.05
C VAL A 111 12.59 -19.68 -16.78
N ALA A 112 12.13 -20.55 -17.68
CA ALA A 112 12.94 -21.59 -18.33
C ALA A 112 14.14 -21.03 -19.12
N ASN A 113 14.03 -19.85 -19.71
CA ASN A 113 15.13 -19.15 -20.41
C ASN A 113 16.12 -18.44 -19.46
N ASN A 114 16.03 -18.67 -18.13
CA ASN A 114 16.76 -18.03 -17.05
C ASN A 114 16.44 -16.55 -16.79
N ASP A 115 15.45 -15.97 -17.45
CA ASP A 115 14.97 -14.65 -17.12
C ASP A 115 14.37 -14.65 -15.71
N ILE A 116 14.62 -13.56 -14.99
CA ILE A 116 14.11 -13.37 -13.63
C ILE A 116 13.08 -12.26 -13.64
N TRP A 117 11.87 -12.63 -13.25
CA TRP A 117 10.74 -11.73 -13.16
C TRP A 117 10.33 -11.51 -11.71
N CYS A 118 9.95 -10.28 -11.37
CA CYS A 118 9.35 -9.99 -10.08
C CYS A 118 8.01 -9.29 -10.23
N ALA A 119 7.12 -9.56 -9.30
CA ALA A 119 5.82 -8.92 -9.19
C ALA A 119 5.86 -7.79 -8.17
N GLY A 120 5.73 -6.56 -8.64
CA GLY A 120 5.49 -5.36 -7.84
C GLY A 120 4.03 -5.22 -7.44
N LEU A 121 3.60 -4.00 -7.12
CA LEU A 121 2.21 -3.76 -6.74
C LEU A 121 1.24 -3.79 -7.92
N TYR A 122 1.61 -3.17 -9.03
CA TYR A 122 0.73 -3.00 -10.20
C TYR A 122 1.40 -3.37 -11.52
N SER A 123 2.71 -3.58 -11.51
CA SER A 123 3.53 -3.93 -12.67
C SER A 123 4.43 -5.10 -12.34
N ILE A 124 4.84 -5.83 -13.37
CA ILE A 124 5.91 -6.82 -13.27
C ILE A 124 7.21 -6.20 -13.78
N TYR A 125 8.32 -6.77 -13.36
CA TYR A 125 9.64 -6.28 -13.71
C TYR A 125 10.51 -7.44 -14.14
N LEU A 126 11.26 -7.26 -15.24
CA LEU A 126 12.28 -8.17 -15.71
C LEU A 126 13.66 -7.69 -15.24
N LEU A 127 14.43 -8.59 -14.67
CA LEU A 127 15.82 -8.31 -14.34
C LEU A 127 16.68 -8.27 -15.61
N ASN A 128 17.27 -7.11 -15.87
CA ASN A 128 18.21 -6.90 -16.96
C ASN A 128 19.55 -6.45 -16.36
N HIS A 129 20.56 -7.34 -16.34
CA HIS A 129 21.83 -7.17 -15.66
C HIS A 129 21.63 -6.87 -14.15
N ASP A 130 21.88 -5.66 -13.70
CA ASP A 130 21.72 -5.21 -12.31
C ASP A 130 20.59 -4.16 -12.14
N SER A 131 19.60 -4.16 -13.03
CA SER A 131 18.50 -3.22 -13.04
C SER A 131 17.19 -3.91 -13.40
N TRP A 132 16.09 -3.47 -12.81
CA TRP A 132 14.74 -3.94 -13.12
C TRP A 132 14.13 -3.09 -14.22
N LYS A 133 13.66 -3.73 -15.28
CA LYS A 133 12.89 -3.08 -16.35
C LYS A 133 11.41 -3.34 -16.12
N GLU A 134 10.63 -2.27 -16.03
CA GLU A 134 9.18 -2.36 -15.84
C GLU A 134 8.48 -2.85 -17.11
N TYR A 135 7.54 -3.77 -16.92
CA TYR A 135 6.60 -4.26 -17.93
C TYR A 135 5.18 -4.06 -17.38
N PRO A 136 4.48 -3.00 -17.82
CA PRO A 136 3.10 -2.80 -17.46
C PRO A 136 2.22 -3.87 -18.12
N ILE A 137 1.28 -4.41 -17.37
CA ILE A 137 0.30 -5.37 -17.91
C ILE A 137 -0.85 -4.56 -18.49
N ALA A 138 -1.03 -4.63 -19.80
CA ALA A 138 -2.09 -3.90 -20.48
C ALA A 138 -3.49 -4.21 -19.89
N GLY A 139 -4.24 -3.16 -19.53
CA GLY A 139 -5.58 -3.28 -18.95
C GLY A 139 -5.62 -3.79 -17.52
N ASN A 140 -4.47 -3.78 -16.79
CA ASN A 140 -4.43 -4.07 -15.36
C ASN A 140 -4.48 -2.77 -14.55
N ASP A 141 -5.52 -2.62 -13.77
CA ASP A 141 -5.72 -1.57 -12.75
C ASP A 141 -5.72 -2.15 -11.32
N GLU A 142 -5.57 -3.47 -11.20
CA GLU A 142 -5.59 -4.19 -9.94
C GLU A 142 -4.19 -4.45 -9.39
N ARG A 143 -4.15 -4.57 -8.07
CA ARG A 143 -2.93 -4.98 -7.38
C ARG A 143 -2.56 -6.42 -7.74
N ILE A 144 -1.30 -6.65 -8.12
CA ILE A 144 -0.74 -7.97 -8.33
C ILE A 144 -0.56 -8.67 -6.99
N SER A 145 -1.10 -9.87 -6.87
CA SER A 145 -1.04 -10.69 -5.67
C SER A 145 0.14 -11.64 -5.70
N ASP A 146 0.42 -12.23 -6.86
CA ASP A 146 1.50 -13.19 -7.03
C ASP A 146 1.96 -13.29 -8.48
N ILE A 147 3.15 -13.86 -8.69
CA ILE A 147 3.68 -14.27 -9.98
C ILE A 147 4.26 -15.67 -9.84
N THR A 148 3.96 -16.53 -10.80
CA THR A 148 4.52 -17.88 -10.85
C THR A 148 4.77 -18.30 -12.29
N GLN A 149 5.44 -19.42 -12.49
CA GLN A 149 5.66 -19.99 -13.83
C GLN A 149 5.05 -21.37 -13.97
N ARG A 150 4.66 -21.70 -15.19
CA ARG A 150 4.24 -23.05 -15.59
C ARG A 150 4.89 -23.37 -16.94
N GLY A 151 6.01 -24.10 -16.91
CA GLY A 151 6.85 -24.28 -18.11
C GLY A 151 7.33 -22.93 -18.65
N ASP A 152 7.05 -22.64 -19.92
CA ASP A 152 7.42 -21.38 -20.57
C ASP A 152 6.38 -20.26 -20.37
N THR A 153 5.31 -20.55 -19.64
CA THR A 153 4.23 -19.60 -19.38
C THR A 153 4.46 -18.88 -18.07
N LEU A 154 4.48 -17.55 -18.13
CA LEU A 154 4.43 -16.69 -16.94
C LEU A 154 2.97 -16.50 -16.55
N VAL A 155 2.67 -16.71 -15.28
CA VAL A 155 1.32 -16.62 -14.72
C VAL A 155 1.31 -15.55 -13.65
N ILE A 156 0.46 -14.54 -13.81
CA ILE A 156 0.35 -13.40 -12.89
C ILE A 156 -1.06 -13.38 -12.32
N LEU A 157 -1.16 -13.39 -10.99
CA LEU A 157 -2.42 -13.34 -10.29
C LEU A 157 -2.68 -11.93 -9.78
N THR A 158 -3.84 -11.39 -10.08
CA THR A 158 -4.37 -10.16 -9.47
C THR A 158 -5.52 -10.51 -8.52
N ARG A 159 -6.28 -9.51 -8.07
CA ARG A 159 -7.44 -9.75 -7.19
C ARG A 159 -8.55 -10.53 -7.90
N SER A 160 -8.81 -10.23 -9.19
CA SER A 160 -9.96 -10.77 -9.95
C SER A 160 -9.54 -11.55 -11.18
N TYR A 161 -8.31 -11.38 -11.66
CA TYR A 161 -7.87 -11.89 -12.94
C TYR A 161 -6.58 -12.70 -12.86
N LEU A 162 -6.46 -13.62 -13.78
CA LEU A 162 -5.24 -14.34 -14.09
C LEU A 162 -4.74 -13.84 -15.45
N TYR A 163 -3.49 -13.41 -15.51
CA TYR A 163 -2.80 -13.05 -16.75
C TYR A 163 -1.78 -14.12 -17.06
N THR A 164 -1.80 -14.61 -18.31
CA THR A 164 -0.84 -15.62 -18.80
C THR A 164 -0.13 -15.11 -20.02
N GLY A 165 1.20 -15.16 -20.02
CA GLY A 165 2.05 -14.78 -21.14
C GLY A 165 3.08 -15.86 -21.43
N VAL A 166 3.41 -16.05 -22.70
CA VAL A 166 4.46 -16.96 -23.17
C VAL A 166 5.60 -16.13 -23.75
N SER A 167 6.83 -16.64 -23.65
CA SER A 167 8.00 -15.97 -24.27
C SER A 167 7.70 -15.60 -25.75
N PRO A 168 8.00 -14.35 -26.18
CA PRO A 168 8.82 -13.29 -25.57
C PRO A 168 8.10 -12.38 -24.55
N TYR A 169 6.89 -12.70 -24.09
CA TYR A 169 6.12 -11.97 -23.08
C TYR A 169 5.64 -10.56 -23.49
N ASP A 170 5.40 -10.38 -24.79
CA ASP A 170 4.92 -9.11 -25.35
C ASP A 170 3.42 -8.89 -25.06
N GLU A 171 2.68 -9.99 -24.92
CA GLU A 171 1.25 -9.97 -24.66
C GLU A 171 0.85 -10.91 -23.53
N PHE A 172 -0.11 -10.45 -22.72
CA PHE A 172 -0.70 -11.24 -21.64
C PHE A 172 -2.19 -11.46 -21.89
N ARG A 173 -2.58 -12.72 -21.94
CA ARG A 173 -3.98 -13.11 -22.02
C ARG A 173 -4.64 -12.95 -20.65
N LYS A 174 -5.66 -12.10 -20.55
CA LYS A 174 -6.49 -11.90 -19.38
C LYS A 174 -7.57 -12.97 -19.28
N THR A 175 -7.70 -13.60 -18.13
CA THR A 175 -8.73 -14.61 -17.82
C THR A 175 -9.36 -14.27 -16.47
N GLU A 176 -10.67 -14.23 -16.39
CA GLU A 176 -11.39 -14.04 -15.15
C GLU A 176 -11.32 -15.30 -14.28
N LEU A 177 -11.06 -15.12 -12.97
CA LEU A 177 -11.07 -16.22 -12.03
C LEU A 177 -12.50 -16.69 -11.77
N LYS A 178 -12.76 -17.96 -12.04
CA LYS A 178 -14.06 -18.57 -11.73
C LYS A 178 -14.22 -18.72 -10.22
N THR A 179 -15.38 -18.32 -9.74
CA THR A 179 -15.73 -18.54 -8.33
C THR A 179 -15.92 -20.04 -8.06
N PRO A 180 -15.29 -20.64 -7.03
CA PRO A 180 -15.53 -22.02 -6.65
C PRO A 180 -17.00 -22.25 -6.27
N GLU A 181 -17.58 -23.40 -6.62
CA GLU A 181 -18.98 -23.72 -6.38
C GLU A 181 -19.40 -23.60 -4.90
N ASN A 182 -18.50 -23.94 -3.99
CA ASN A 182 -18.75 -23.89 -2.54
C ASN A 182 -18.26 -22.59 -1.87
N TYR A 183 -17.92 -21.55 -2.65
CA TYR A 183 -17.46 -20.28 -2.11
C TYR A 183 -18.60 -19.53 -1.42
N SER A 184 -18.41 -19.17 -0.15
CA SER A 184 -19.36 -18.32 0.58
C SER A 184 -19.12 -16.85 0.24
N PRO A 185 -20.10 -16.11 -0.33
CA PRO A 185 -19.93 -14.70 -0.70
C PRO A 185 -19.99 -13.76 0.52
N LYS A 186 -19.48 -14.21 1.67
CA LYS A 186 -19.47 -13.41 2.90
C LYS A 186 -18.21 -12.58 3.00
N THR A 187 -18.35 -11.36 3.48
CA THR A 187 -17.23 -10.51 3.89
C THR A 187 -17.26 -10.31 5.40
N SER A 188 -16.13 -9.91 6.00
CA SER A 188 -16.09 -9.64 7.44
C SER A 188 -16.82 -8.33 7.77
N LEU A 189 -17.43 -8.29 8.96
CA LEU A 189 -18.05 -7.08 9.48
C LEU A 189 -17.05 -5.90 9.53
N PHE A 190 -15.82 -6.19 9.95
CA PHE A 190 -14.74 -5.18 9.97
C PHE A 190 -14.51 -4.57 8.57
N ARG A 191 -14.39 -5.42 7.53
CA ARG A 191 -14.20 -4.94 6.14
C ARG A 191 -15.39 -4.10 5.68
N THR A 192 -16.62 -4.52 6.01
CA THR A 192 -17.83 -3.80 5.64
C THR A 192 -17.88 -2.40 6.28
N ILE A 193 -17.60 -2.32 7.59
CA ILE A 193 -17.55 -1.03 8.30
C ILE A 193 -16.43 -0.14 7.72
N TRP A 194 -15.28 -0.72 7.41
CA TRP A 194 -14.17 0.02 6.83
C TRP A 194 -14.54 0.61 5.46
N LEU A 195 -15.18 -0.18 4.59
CA LEU A 195 -15.66 0.27 3.27
C LEU A 195 -16.70 1.40 3.38
N LEU A 196 -17.59 1.30 4.37
CA LEU A 196 -18.57 2.34 4.65
C LEU A 196 -17.90 3.62 5.16
N HIS A 197 -16.99 3.49 6.13
CA HIS A 197 -16.30 4.61 6.77
C HIS A 197 -15.41 5.39 5.79
N SER A 198 -14.72 4.71 4.89
CA SER A 198 -13.89 5.33 3.85
C SER A 198 -14.68 5.85 2.65
N GLY A 199 -15.98 5.55 2.56
CA GLY A 199 -16.80 5.83 1.39
C GLY A 199 -16.53 4.88 0.21
N GLU A 200 -15.58 3.95 0.31
CA GLU A 200 -15.21 3.03 -0.77
C GLU A 200 -16.38 2.14 -1.20
N LEU A 201 -17.33 1.87 -0.30
CA LEU A 201 -18.55 1.11 -0.59
C LEU A 201 -19.35 1.70 -1.77
N PHE A 202 -19.33 3.02 -1.93
CA PHE A 202 -20.02 3.76 -2.99
C PHE A 202 -19.05 4.20 -4.11
N GLY A 203 -17.85 3.61 -4.18
CA GLY A 203 -16.84 3.94 -5.17
C GLY A 203 -16.29 5.37 -5.04
N THR A 204 -15.87 5.96 -6.17
CA THR A 204 -15.30 7.32 -6.21
C THR A 204 -16.22 8.40 -5.65
N PRO A 205 -17.55 8.43 -5.97
CA PRO A 205 -18.46 9.41 -5.37
C PRO A 205 -18.52 9.33 -3.85
N GLY A 206 -18.49 8.12 -3.28
CA GLY A 206 -18.49 7.92 -1.83
C GLY A 206 -17.21 8.44 -1.17
N LYS A 207 -16.05 8.17 -1.76
CA LYS A 207 -14.76 8.70 -1.28
C LYS A 207 -14.75 10.23 -1.27
N LEU A 208 -15.20 10.86 -2.37
CA LEU A 208 -15.28 12.32 -2.47
C LEU A 208 -16.26 12.93 -1.45
N ALA A 209 -17.38 12.25 -1.17
CA ALA A 209 -18.30 12.69 -0.14
C ALA A 209 -17.67 12.66 1.26
N VAL A 210 -16.94 11.59 1.60
CA VAL A 210 -16.22 11.48 2.89
C VAL A 210 -15.12 12.54 3.00
N ASP A 211 -14.36 12.78 1.93
CA ASP A 211 -13.32 13.81 1.90
C ASP A 211 -13.93 15.21 2.08
N PHE A 212 -15.05 15.50 1.41
CA PHE A 212 -15.79 16.76 1.58
C PHE A 212 -16.26 16.96 3.03
N LEU A 213 -16.85 15.93 3.64
CA LEU A 213 -17.25 15.97 5.05
C LEU A 213 -16.03 16.20 5.96
N GLY A 214 -14.90 15.56 5.66
CA GLY A 214 -13.64 15.78 6.38
C GLY A 214 -13.19 17.24 6.32
N VAL A 215 -13.21 17.86 5.14
CA VAL A 215 -12.87 19.28 4.96
C VAL A 215 -13.82 20.18 5.73
N VAL A 216 -15.13 19.92 5.69
CA VAL A 216 -16.14 20.68 6.47
C VAL A 216 -15.86 20.60 7.97
N LEU A 217 -15.54 19.40 8.49
CA LEU A 217 -15.20 19.21 9.89
C LEU A 217 -13.89 19.91 10.28
N ILE A 218 -12.89 19.94 9.39
CA ILE A 218 -11.67 20.71 9.60
C ILE A 218 -11.98 22.20 9.76
N VAL A 219 -12.78 22.77 8.86
CA VAL A 219 -13.16 24.18 8.90
C VAL A 219 -13.93 24.50 10.16
N LEU A 220 -14.94 23.67 10.53
CA LEU A 220 -15.72 23.85 11.74
C LEU A 220 -14.87 23.76 13.01
N SER A 221 -13.94 22.80 13.07
CA SER A 221 -13.03 22.64 14.21
C SER A 221 -12.07 23.81 14.31
N ALA A 222 -11.47 24.26 13.21
CA ALA A 222 -10.53 25.39 13.18
C ALA A 222 -11.24 26.69 13.61
N THR A 223 -12.43 26.96 13.06
CA THR A 223 -13.22 28.16 13.42
C THR A 223 -13.67 28.10 14.89
N GLY A 224 -14.04 26.91 15.38
CA GLY A 224 -14.36 26.70 16.82
C GLY A 224 -13.18 26.97 17.73
N ILE A 225 -11.96 26.57 17.35
CA ILE A 225 -10.74 26.85 18.09
C ILE A 225 -10.47 28.37 18.11
N ILE A 226 -10.53 29.01 16.94
CA ILE A 226 -10.30 30.46 16.79
C ILE A 226 -11.29 31.23 17.65
N TYR A 227 -12.59 30.95 17.53
CA TYR A 227 -13.62 31.62 18.32
C TYR A 227 -13.49 31.39 19.83
N THR A 228 -12.91 30.25 20.21
CA THR A 228 -12.69 29.91 21.62
C THR A 228 -11.51 30.62 22.24
N LEU A 229 -10.42 30.78 21.49
CA LEU A 229 -9.13 31.32 21.97
C LEU A 229 -9.00 32.83 21.78
N LEU A 230 -9.58 33.38 20.70
CA LEU A 230 -9.57 34.82 20.45
C LEU A 230 -10.82 35.44 21.11
N PRO A 231 -10.66 36.52 21.92
CA PRO A 231 -11.83 37.26 22.40
C PRO A 231 -12.56 37.85 21.18
N PRO A 232 -13.90 37.97 21.24
CA PRO A 232 -14.63 38.69 20.21
C PRO A 232 -14.06 40.13 20.16
N PHE A 233 -13.62 40.53 18.97
CA PHE A 233 -13.31 41.92 18.72
C PHE A 233 -14.61 42.71 18.95
N ILE A 234 -14.69 43.47 20.04
CA ILE A 234 -15.73 44.44 20.30
C ILE A 234 -15.39 45.73 19.54
#